data_0151dd91ebc2a361a84fa1d257738c8d
#
_entry.id   0151dd91ebc2a361a84fa1d257738c8d
#
_cell.length_a   1.000
_cell.length_b   1.000
_cell.length_c   1.000
_cell.angle_alpha   90.00
_cell.angle_beta   90.00
_cell.angle_gamma   90.00
#
_symmetry.space_group_name_H-M   'P 1'
#
loop_
_entity.id
_entity.type
_entity.pdbx_description
1 polymer ?
#
loop_
_entity_poly.entity_id
_entity_poly.type
_entity_poly.pdbx_seq_one_letter_code
_entity_poly.pdbx_strand_id
1 'polypeptide(L)'
;MLLNSDNTIKKGFAYLSQDPVMSFFIKSFGDQIDPLDRYNNNFGIAICNLIIEQQISFKAAITIKKKFDDLTKELSNRDILKLDNKKIQSIGISFRKVEYIKNIISFFENEKPNFSALKDKEISKKLCSIKGIGPWTSEMFLLFVFHKPDIFSFGDIALINSIKVNYNLNNHYEIKALTLRWKPYRSIASLLLWKSIENQIFYKKKG
;
A
#
# COMPACT_ATOMS: atom_id res chain seq x y z
N MET A 1 -1.47 -13.54 -12.97
CA MET A 1 -0.99 -12.21 -13.39
C MET A 1 -0.53 -11.49 -12.12
N LEU A 2 0.70 -10.99 -12.07
CA LEU A 2 1.26 -10.26 -10.93
C LEU A 2 1.60 -8.83 -11.36
N LEU A 3 1.45 -7.87 -10.47
CA LEU A 3 1.66 -6.45 -10.72
C LEU A 3 3.13 -6.12 -11.08
N ASN A 4 4.10 -6.84 -10.51
CA ASN A 4 5.53 -6.64 -10.74
C ASN A 4 6.06 -7.16 -12.10
N SER A 5 5.17 -7.60 -13.01
CA SER A 5 5.53 -8.00 -14.36
C SER A 5 5.35 -6.83 -15.33
N ASP A 6 6.39 -6.49 -16.10
CA ASP A 6 6.34 -5.46 -17.15
C ASP A 6 5.17 -5.66 -18.11
N ASN A 7 4.86 -6.91 -18.44
CA ASN A 7 3.73 -7.24 -19.29
C ASN A 7 2.39 -6.87 -18.64
N THR A 8 2.27 -7.03 -17.32
CA THR A 8 1.06 -6.62 -16.58
C THR A 8 0.91 -5.11 -16.57
N ILE A 9 1.99 -4.36 -16.33
CA ILE A 9 1.97 -2.89 -16.36
C ILE A 9 1.59 -2.38 -17.75
N LYS A 10 2.24 -2.89 -18.81
CA LYS A 10 1.94 -2.51 -20.21
C LYS A 10 0.48 -2.79 -20.57
N LYS A 11 -0.05 -3.97 -20.24
CA LYS A 11 -1.46 -4.31 -20.47
C LYS A 11 -2.41 -3.44 -19.66
N GLY A 12 -2.06 -3.16 -18.41
CA GLY A 12 -2.83 -2.28 -17.54
C GLY A 12 -2.87 -0.84 -18.07
N PHE A 13 -1.75 -0.30 -18.53
CA PHE A 13 -1.71 1.02 -19.16
C PHE A 13 -2.55 1.08 -20.43
N ALA A 14 -2.42 0.09 -21.30
CA ALA A 14 -3.23 0.02 -22.54
C ALA A 14 -4.74 -0.01 -22.21
N TYR A 15 -5.15 -0.79 -21.21
CA TYR A 15 -6.53 -0.89 -20.77
C TYR A 15 -7.03 0.41 -20.14
N LEU A 16 -6.27 0.96 -19.18
CA LEU A 16 -6.64 2.16 -18.44
C LEU A 16 -6.59 3.43 -19.32
N SER A 17 -5.83 3.44 -20.41
CA SER A 17 -5.78 4.57 -21.35
C SER A 17 -7.11 4.86 -22.06
N GLN A 18 -8.10 3.95 -21.99
CA GLN A 18 -9.46 4.20 -22.44
C GLN A 18 -10.21 5.21 -21.54
N ASP A 19 -9.74 5.41 -20.31
CA ASP A 19 -10.23 6.42 -19.40
C ASP A 19 -9.40 7.71 -19.58
N PRO A 20 -10.01 8.87 -19.90
CA PRO A 20 -9.29 10.11 -20.19
C PRO A 20 -8.38 10.57 -19.04
N VAL A 21 -8.82 10.40 -17.79
CA VAL A 21 -8.04 10.79 -16.60
C VAL A 21 -6.84 9.86 -16.44
N MET A 22 -7.04 8.54 -16.56
CA MET A 22 -5.97 7.57 -16.48
C MET A 22 -4.98 7.72 -17.64
N SER A 23 -5.46 7.98 -18.86
CA SER A 23 -4.60 8.28 -20.01
C SER A 23 -3.71 9.50 -19.77
N PHE A 24 -4.26 10.55 -19.18
CA PHE A 24 -3.50 11.73 -18.79
C PHE A 24 -2.42 11.38 -17.75
N PHE A 25 -2.74 10.61 -16.71
CA PHE A 25 -1.78 10.21 -15.69
C PHE A 25 -0.68 9.29 -16.24
N ILE A 26 -1.03 8.34 -17.10
CA ILE A 26 -0.04 7.46 -17.75
C ILE A 26 0.97 8.28 -18.57
N LYS A 27 0.51 9.30 -19.28
CA LYS A 27 1.39 10.19 -20.05
C LYS A 27 2.24 11.09 -19.17
N SER A 28 1.74 11.51 -18.00
CA SER A 28 2.42 12.44 -17.11
C SER A 28 3.49 11.78 -16.23
N PHE A 29 3.27 10.54 -15.79
CA PHE A 29 4.14 9.87 -14.83
C PHE A 29 4.06 8.33 -14.84
N GLY A 30 3.64 7.75 -15.97
CA GLY A 30 3.62 6.29 -16.09
C GLY A 30 4.99 5.63 -15.94
N ASP A 31 6.05 6.31 -16.34
CA ASP A 31 7.46 5.91 -16.17
C ASP A 31 7.92 5.92 -14.69
N GLN A 32 7.19 6.61 -13.81
CA GLN A 32 7.47 6.68 -12.37
C GLN A 32 6.73 5.60 -11.58
N ILE A 33 5.94 4.75 -12.24
CA ILE A 33 5.20 3.67 -11.58
C ILE A 33 6.13 2.49 -11.33
N ASP A 34 6.55 2.35 -10.06
CA ASP A 34 7.33 1.21 -9.60
C ASP A 34 6.47 0.33 -8.65
N PRO A 35 6.05 -0.85 -9.07
CA PRO A 35 5.29 -1.76 -8.21
C PRO A 35 6.14 -2.39 -7.10
N LEU A 36 7.47 -2.23 -7.13
CA LEU A 36 8.40 -2.77 -6.14
C LEU A 36 8.81 -1.73 -5.07
N ASP A 37 8.37 -0.49 -5.18
CA ASP A 37 8.74 0.64 -4.29
C ASP A 37 8.61 0.30 -2.78
N ARG A 38 7.62 -0.55 -2.40
CA ARG A 38 7.37 -0.96 -1.01
C ARG A 38 7.58 -2.45 -0.77
N TYR A 39 8.20 -3.15 -1.72
CA TYR A 39 8.42 -4.58 -1.58
C TYR A 39 9.49 -4.86 -0.51
N ASN A 40 9.21 -5.87 0.31
CA ASN A 40 10.17 -6.47 1.23
C ASN A 40 9.88 -7.97 1.31
N ASN A 41 10.90 -8.80 1.16
CA ASN A 41 10.78 -10.25 1.24
C ASN A 41 10.51 -10.77 2.66
N ASN A 42 10.83 -10.00 3.69
CA ASN A 42 10.39 -10.25 5.05
C ASN A 42 8.99 -9.66 5.26
N PHE A 43 7.97 -10.50 5.20
CA PHE A 43 6.57 -10.08 5.30
C PHE A 43 6.25 -9.37 6.62
N GLY A 44 6.87 -9.76 7.73
CA GLY A 44 6.71 -9.09 9.01
C GLY A 44 7.20 -7.64 8.96
N ILE A 45 8.40 -7.42 8.42
CA ILE A 45 8.97 -6.08 8.22
C ILE A 45 8.14 -5.28 7.22
N ALA A 46 7.70 -5.91 6.12
CA ALA A 46 6.83 -5.25 5.15
C ALA A 46 5.57 -4.66 5.81
N ILE A 47 4.88 -5.43 6.65
CA ILE A 47 3.69 -4.96 7.36
C ILE A 47 4.04 -3.92 8.43
N CYS A 48 5.17 -4.06 9.14
CA CYS A 48 5.63 -3.04 10.08
C CYS A 48 5.82 -1.68 9.37
N ASN A 49 6.39 -1.68 8.17
CA ASN A 49 6.52 -0.47 7.36
C ASN A 49 5.16 0.15 6.99
N LEU A 50 4.16 -0.67 6.67
CA LEU A 50 2.79 -0.17 6.43
C LEU A 50 2.14 0.41 7.70
N ILE A 51 2.40 -0.16 8.89
CA ILE A 51 1.96 0.42 10.17
C ILE A 51 2.63 1.78 10.43
N ILE A 52 3.91 1.91 10.10
CA ILE A 52 4.64 3.17 10.24
C ILE A 52 4.00 4.26 9.37
N GLU A 53 3.57 3.93 8.16
CA GLU A 53 2.94 4.87 7.21
C GLU A 53 1.55 5.38 7.66
N GLN A 54 0.86 4.67 8.54
CA GLN A 54 -0.49 5.06 8.97
C GLN A 54 -0.51 6.47 9.60
N GLN A 55 -1.43 7.33 9.11
CA GLN A 55 -1.73 8.64 9.72
C GLN A 55 -0.55 9.61 9.83
N ILE A 56 0.42 9.51 8.94
CA ILE A 56 1.54 10.45 8.83
C ILE A 56 1.75 10.88 7.38
N SER A 57 2.48 11.98 7.17
CA SER A 57 2.81 12.44 5.82
C SER A 57 3.81 11.49 5.14
N PHE A 58 3.79 11.47 3.82
CA PHE A 58 4.71 10.67 3.00
C PHE A 58 6.19 10.95 3.37
N LYS A 59 6.57 12.23 3.50
CA LYS A 59 7.93 12.64 3.89
C LYS A 59 8.34 12.11 5.26
N ALA A 60 7.44 12.17 6.25
CA ALA A 60 7.69 11.62 7.58
C ALA A 60 7.83 10.10 7.54
N ALA A 61 6.98 9.41 6.75
CA ALA A 61 7.02 7.97 6.58
C ALA A 61 8.38 7.48 6.05
N ILE A 62 8.93 8.12 5.02
CA ILE A 62 10.26 7.79 4.47
C ILE A 62 11.34 7.85 5.57
N THR A 63 11.35 8.95 6.33
CA THR A 63 12.35 9.16 7.39
C THR A 63 12.25 8.11 8.49
N ILE A 64 11.03 7.80 8.93
CA ILE A 64 10.80 6.86 10.04
C ILE A 64 11.06 5.42 9.57
N LYS A 65 10.65 5.04 8.36
CA LYS A 65 10.96 3.71 7.80
C LYS A 65 12.46 3.49 7.70
N LYS A 66 13.22 4.48 7.23
CA LYS A 66 14.69 4.39 7.21
C LYS A 66 15.27 4.13 8.59
N LYS A 67 14.82 4.86 9.61
CA LYS A 67 15.27 4.63 11.01
C LYS A 67 14.86 3.24 11.52
N PHE A 68 13.69 2.75 11.14
CA PHE A 68 13.23 1.41 11.50
C PHE A 68 14.11 0.34 10.83
N ASP A 69 14.40 0.51 9.55
CA ASP A 69 15.28 -0.38 8.79
C ASP A 69 16.69 -0.40 9.37
N ASP A 70 17.30 0.77 9.63
CA ASP A 70 18.60 0.90 10.29
C ASP A 70 18.64 0.22 11.67
N LEU A 71 17.51 0.24 12.41
CA LEU A 71 17.38 -0.41 13.70
C LEU A 71 17.27 -1.93 13.59
N THR A 72 16.67 -2.47 12.50
CA THR A 72 16.22 -3.87 12.43
C THR A 72 16.94 -4.72 11.38
N LYS A 73 17.67 -4.14 10.44
CA LYS A 73 18.28 -4.83 9.29
C LYS A 73 19.19 -6.03 9.65
N GLU A 74 19.85 -5.96 10.80
CA GLU A 74 20.75 -7.03 11.27
C GLU A 74 20.11 -7.89 12.37
N LEU A 75 18.83 -7.70 12.67
CA LEU A 75 18.15 -8.38 13.76
C LEU A 75 17.20 -9.47 13.23
N SER A 76 17.19 -10.61 13.94
CA SER A 76 16.13 -11.60 13.77
C SER A 76 14.80 -11.09 14.37
N ASN A 77 13.68 -11.72 13.98
CA ASN A 77 12.39 -11.41 14.61
C ASN A 77 12.44 -11.55 16.14
N ARG A 78 13.14 -12.55 16.65
CA ARG A 78 13.32 -12.77 18.10
C ARG A 78 14.08 -11.63 18.75
N ASP A 79 15.09 -11.08 18.08
CA ASP A 79 15.87 -9.98 18.63
C ASP A 79 15.08 -8.66 18.59
N ILE A 80 14.29 -8.44 17.54
CA ILE A 80 13.35 -7.31 17.47
C ILE A 80 12.34 -7.38 18.64
N LEU A 81 11.81 -8.57 18.97
CA LEU A 81 10.89 -8.75 20.10
C LEU A 81 11.53 -8.43 21.45
N LYS A 82 12.85 -8.65 21.61
CA LYS A 82 13.60 -8.33 22.84
C LYS A 82 13.95 -6.84 22.95
N LEU A 83 13.89 -6.05 21.89
CA LEU A 83 14.18 -4.63 21.95
C LEU A 83 13.29 -3.93 22.98
N ASP A 84 13.88 -3.01 23.74
CA ASP A 84 13.11 -2.13 24.62
C ASP A 84 12.11 -1.29 23.80
N ASN A 85 10.90 -1.16 24.33
CA ASN A 85 9.84 -0.39 23.67
C ASN A 85 10.22 1.08 23.42
N LYS A 86 10.97 1.71 24.36
CA LYS A 86 11.46 3.07 24.19
C LYS A 86 12.46 3.17 23.05
N LYS A 87 13.28 2.11 22.82
CA LYS A 87 14.22 2.07 21.70
C LYS A 87 13.49 2.02 20.35
N ILE A 88 12.43 1.22 20.23
CA ILE A 88 11.59 1.21 19.02
C ILE A 88 10.84 2.54 18.88
N GLN A 89 10.32 3.10 19.98
CA GLN A 89 9.62 4.38 19.96
C GLN A 89 10.52 5.54 19.50
N SER A 90 11.82 5.51 19.85
CA SER A 90 12.77 6.58 19.55
C SER A 90 12.99 6.85 18.06
N ILE A 91 12.56 5.93 17.17
CA ILE A 91 12.56 6.19 15.72
C ILE A 91 11.54 7.27 15.30
N GLY A 92 10.61 7.65 16.18
CA GLY A 92 9.59 8.69 15.94
C GLY A 92 8.17 8.15 15.78
N ILE A 93 7.85 7.00 16.35
CA ILE A 93 6.49 6.42 16.34
C ILE A 93 5.85 6.46 17.74
N SER A 94 4.52 6.34 17.79
CA SER A 94 3.79 6.26 19.06
C SER A 94 3.99 4.89 19.75
N PHE A 95 3.82 4.84 21.08
CA PHE A 95 3.82 3.55 21.81
C PHE A 95 2.80 2.55 21.26
N ARG A 96 1.65 3.05 20.78
CA ARG A 96 0.64 2.21 20.14
C ARG A 96 1.17 1.52 18.89
N LYS A 97 1.95 2.21 18.06
CA LYS A 97 2.61 1.61 16.89
C LYS A 97 3.70 0.62 17.29
N VAL A 98 4.43 0.89 18.39
CA VAL A 98 5.40 -0.08 18.95
C VAL A 98 4.70 -1.39 19.31
N GLU A 99 3.56 -1.32 20.02
CA GLU A 99 2.75 -2.51 20.35
C GLU A 99 2.33 -3.26 19.07
N TYR A 100 1.86 -2.55 18.05
CA TYR A 100 1.45 -3.16 16.79
C TYR A 100 2.62 -3.86 16.08
N ILE A 101 3.78 -3.23 16.03
CA ILE A 101 5.01 -3.82 15.47
C ILE A 101 5.35 -5.12 16.20
N LYS A 102 5.34 -5.12 17.53
CA LYS A 102 5.63 -6.33 18.31
C LYS A 102 4.61 -7.45 18.08
N ASN A 103 3.33 -7.12 17.99
CA ASN A 103 2.29 -8.11 17.66
C ASN A 103 2.52 -8.73 16.28
N ILE A 104 2.88 -7.92 15.29
CA ILE A 104 3.16 -8.37 13.93
C ILE A 104 4.39 -9.30 13.92
N ILE A 105 5.49 -8.87 14.48
CA ILE A 105 6.73 -9.66 14.51
C ILE A 105 6.50 -10.98 15.27
N SER A 106 5.78 -10.95 16.41
CA SER A 106 5.40 -12.14 17.17
C SER A 106 4.56 -13.11 16.34
N PHE A 107 3.58 -12.60 15.58
CA PHE A 107 2.77 -13.43 14.71
C PHE A 107 3.61 -14.13 13.64
N PHE A 108 4.51 -13.43 12.97
CA PHE A 108 5.35 -14.03 11.94
C PHE A 108 6.42 -14.97 12.49
N GLU A 109 6.92 -14.72 13.70
CA GLU A 109 7.87 -15.64 14.36
C GLU A 109 7.20 -16.96 14.77
N ASN A 110 5.97 -16.90 15.31
CA ASN A 110 5.29 -18.05 15.89
C ASN A 110 4.49 -18.84 14.84
N GLU A 111 3.68 -18.14 14.02
CA GLU A 111 2.75 -18.79 13.08
C GLU A 111 3.39 -19.20 11.76
N LYS A 112 4.47 -18.51 11.34
CA LYS A 112 5.17 -18.74 10.05
C LYS A 112 4.21 -18.99 8.88
N PRO A 113 3.27 -18.07 8.61
CA PRO A 113 2.15 -18.32 7.71
C PRO A 113 2.62 -18.55 6.27
N ASN A 114 2.14 -19.64 5.65
CA ASN A 114 2.30 -19.84 4.20
C ASN A 114 1.18 -19.13 3.43
N PHE A 115 1.37 -17.85 3.17
CA PHE A 115 0.39 -17.04 2.42
C PHE A 115 0.26 -17.45 0.95
N SER A 116 1.26 -18.10 0.35
CA SER A 116 1.20 -18.51 -1.06
C SER A 116 0.11 -19.56 -1.32
N ALA A 117 -0.29 -20.30 -0.28
CA ALA A 117 -1.35 -21.30 -0.36
C ALA A 117 -2.77 -20.72 -0.12
N LEU A 118 -2.88 -19.43 0.21
CA LEU A 118 -4.15 -18.80 0.60
C LEU A 118 -4.70 -17.89 -0.51
N LYS A 119 -6.03 -17.77 -0.55
CA LYS A 119 -6.71 -16.76 -1.38
C LYS A 119 -6.61 -15.38 -0.72
N ASP A 120 -6.74 -14.33 -1.52
CA ASP A 120 -6.62 -12.93 -1.05
C ASP A 120 -7.51 -12.61 0.15
N LYS A 121 -8.75 -13.12 0.16
CA LYS A 121 -9.69 -12.94 1.29
C LYS A 121 -9.24 -13.64 2.57
N GLU A 122 -8.60 -14.80 2.44
CA GLU A 122 -8.08 -15.57 3.58
C GLU A 122 -6.84 -14.90 4.15
N ILE A 123 -5.94 -14.38 3.28
CA ILE A 123 -4.81 -13.54 3.67
C ILE A 123 -5.29 -12.33 4.45
N SER A 124 -6.26 -11.58 3.89
CA SER A 124 -6.83 -10.40 4.56
C SER A 124 -7.44 -10.74 5.91
N LYS A 125 -8.23 -11.81 6.01
CA LYS A 125 -8.83 -12.24 7.27
C LYS A 125 -7.75 -12.57 8.32
N LYS A 126 -6.71 -13.30 7.91
CA LYS A 126 -5.61 -13.68 8.80
C LYS A 126 -4.80 -12.47 9.25
N LEU A 127 -4.51 -11.53 8.37
CA LEU A 127 -3.82 -10.30 8.72
C LEU A 127 -4.66 -9.41 9.65
N CYS A 128 -5.94 -9.23 9.36
CA CYS A 128 -6.83 -8.41 10.19
C CYS A 128 -7.11 -9.01 11.59
N SER A 129 -6.75 -10.27 11.85
CA SER A 129 -6.80 -10.82 13.22
C SER A 129 -5.66 -10.32 14.10
N ILE A 130 -4.62 -9.72 13.53
CA ILE A 130 -3.49 -9.17 14.27
C ILE A 130 -3.85 -7.76 14.74
N LYS A 131 -3.77 -7.50 16.05
CA LYS A 131 -4.05 -6.17 16.62
C LYS A 131 -3.16 -5.11 15.98
N GLY A 132 -3.77 -4.10 15.38
CA GLY A 132 -3.10 -3.00 14.67
C GLY A 132 -3.25 -3.08 13.15
N ILE A 133 -3.64 -4.22 12.60
CA ILE A 133 -3.87 -4.39 11.17
C ILE A 133 -5.36 -4.27 10.86
N GLY A 134 -5.70 -3.26 10.07
CA GLY A 134 -7.04 -3.06 9.53
C GLY A 134 -7.13 -3.43 8.04
N PRO A 135 -8.33 -3.29 7.44
CA PRO A 135 -8.55 -3.57 6.02
C PRO A 135 -7.56 -2.82 5.11
N TRP A 136 -7.33 -1.53 5.34
CA TRP A 136 -6.37 -0.73 4.56
C TRP A 136 -4.96 -1.34 4.55
N THR A 137 -4.42 -1.71 5.71
CA THR A 137 -3.08 -2.31 5.80
C THR A 137 -3.02 -3.65 5.08
N SER A 138 -4.06 -4.46 5.20
CA SER A 138 -4.18 -5.74 4.50
C SER A 138 -4.25 -5.57 2.98
N GLU A 139 -5.00 -4.58 2.49
CA GLU A 139 -5.09 -4.24 1.06
C GLU A 139 -3.74 -3.75 0.51
N MET A 140 -3.02 -2.90 1.26
CA MET A 140 -1.67 -2.45 0.91
C MET A 140 -0.69 -3.62 0.84
N PHE A 141 -0.78 -4.57 1.77
CA PHE A 141 0.05 -5.78 1.75
C PHE A 141 -0.21 -6.62 0.49
N LEU A 142 -1.47 -6.83 0.13
CA LEU A 142 -1.81 -7.53 -1.10
C LEU A 142 -1.29 -6.81 -2.35
N LEU A 143 -1.36 -5.48 -2.38
CA LEU A 143 -0.92 -4.69 -3.51
C LEU A 143 0.61 -4.66 -3.63
N PHE A 144 1.32 -4.27 -2.56
CA PHE A 144 2.77 -3.98 -2.62
C PHE A 144 3.65 -5.20 -2.35
N VAL A 145 3.17 -6.19 -1.60
CA VAL A 145 3.97 -7.37 -1.23
C VAL A 145 3.59 -8.59 -2.05
N PHE A 146 2.30 -8.82 -2.26
CA PHE A 146 1.79 -9.91 -3.10
C PHE A 146 1.59 -9.51 -4.56
N HIS A 147 1.83 -8.24 -4.90
CA HIS A 147 1.74 -7.72 -6.27
C HIS A 147 0.43 -8.07 -6.96
N LYS A 148 -0.69 -8.01 -6.19
CA LYS A 148 -2.01 -8.28 -6.76
C LYS A 148 -2.43 -7.11 -7.66
N PRO A 149 -2.85 -7.39 -8.92
CA PRO A 149 -3.11 -6.33 -9.90
C PRO A 149 -4.47 -5.65 -9.70
N ASP A 150 -5.37 -6.25 -8.91
CA ASP A 150 -6.76 -5.80 -8.81
C ASP A 150 -7.19 -5.45 -7.38
N ILE A 151 -6.38 -4.67 -6.67
CA ILE A 151 -6.68 -4.12 -5.34
C ILE A 151 -7.06 -2.65 -5.45
N PHE A 152 -8.12 -2.25 -4.74
CA PHE A 152 -8.50 -0.86 -4.53
C PHE A 152 -8.98 -0.67 -3.10
N SER A 153 -8.39 0.28 -2.39
CA SER A 153 -8.74 0.57 -0.99
C SER A 153 -9.72 1.72 -0.89
N PHE A 154 -10.97 1.41 -0.56
CA PHE A 154 -12.00 2.43 -0.29
C PHE A 154 -11.77 3.16 1.05
N GLY A 155 -10.95 2.62 1.93
CA GLY A 155 -10.52 3.25 3.18
C GLY A 155 -9.33 4.20 3.02
N ASP A 156 -8.72 4.29 1.83
CA ASP A 156 -7.61 5.20 1.57
C ASP A 156 -8.14 6.59 1.20
N ILE A 157 -7.96 7.52 2.14
CA ILE A 157 -8.45 8.91 1.98
C ILE A 157 -7.77 9.60 0.79
N ALA A 158 -6.49 9.32 0.54
CA ALA A 158 -5.75 9.92 -0.56
C ALA A 158 -6.31 9.46 -1.91
N LEU A 159 -6.58 8.16 -2.09
CA LEU A 159 -7.21 7.62 -3.30
C LEU A 159 -8.59 8.24 -3.53
N ILE A 160 -9.43 8.29 -2.49
CA ILE A 160 -10.77 8.86 -2.59
C ILE A 160 -10.72 10.36 -2.95
N ASN A 161 -9.81 11.12 -2.33
CA ASN A 161 -9.63 12.53 -2.63
C ASN A 161 -9.10 12.74 -4.06
N SER A 162 -8.16 11.92 -4.53
CA SER A 162 -7.69 11.97 -5.91
C SER A 162 -8.84 11.75 -6.91
N ILE A 163 -9.71 10.76 -6.66
CA ILE A 163 -10.89 10.55 -7.50
C ILE A 163 -11.83 11.76 -7.49
N LYS A 164 -12.13 12.30 -6.30
CA LYS A 164 -13.02 13.46 -6.18
C LYS A 164 -12.54 14.64 -7.01
N VAL A 165 -11.25 14.94 -6.92
CA VAL A 165 -10.66 16.08 -7.63
C VAL A 165 -10.59 15.83 -9.15
N ASN A 166 -10.15 14.65 -9.58
CA ASN A 166 -9.85 14.39 -10.98
C ASN A 166 -11.09 14.00 -11.82
N TYR A 167 -12.10 13.40 -11.17
CA TYR A 167 -13.34 12.97 -11.83
C TYR A 167 -14.54 13.84 -11.48
N ASN A 168 -14.39 14.79 -10.55
CA ASN A 168 -15.48 15.59 -10.00
C ASN A 168 -16.64 14.73 -9.44
N LEU A 169 -16.28 13.65 -8.73
CA LEU A 169 -17.24 12.71 -8.13
C LEU A 169 -17.16 12.82 -6.61
N ASN A 170 -18.31 12.98 -5.96
CA ASN A 170 -18.40 13.05 -4.49
C ASN A 170 -19.22 11.91 -3.88
N ASN A 171 -20.00 11.21 -4.69
CA ASN A 171 -20.87 10.13 -4.26
C ASN A 171 -20.11 8.81 -4.20
N HIS A 172 -20.22 8.08 -3.08
CA HIS A 172 -19.58 6.79 -2.88
C HIS A 172 -19.99 5.73 -3.92
N TYR A 173 -21.26 5.73 -4.34
CA TYR A 173 -21.74 4.77 -5.35
C TYR A 173 -21.12 5.04 -6.73
N GLU A 174 -20.98 6.32 -7.11
CA GLU A 174 -20.32 6.70 -8.37
C GLU A 174 -18.83 6.35 -8.35
N ILE A 175 -18.14 6.62 -7.24
CA ILE A 175 -16.74 6.24 -7.06
C ILE A 175 -16.59 4.72 -7.17
N LYS A 176 -17.49 3.95 -6.55
CA LYS A 176 -17.47 2.49 -6.65
C LYS A 176 -17.72 2.02 -8.08
N ALA A 177 -18.69 2.58 -8.79
CA ALA A 177 -18.96 2.27 -10.20
C ALA A 177 -17.76 2.60 -11.09
N LEU A 178 -17.11 3.75 -10.89
CA LEU A 178 -15.89 4.12 -11.60
C LEU A 178 -14.78 3.08 -11.37
N THR A 179 -14.49 2.73 -10.13
CA THR A 179 -13.41 1.78 -9.81
C THR A 179 -13.64 0.37 -10.35
N LEU A 180 -14.90 -0.03 -10.55
CA LEU A 180 -15.22 -1.30 -11.21
C LEU A 180 -14.80 -1.35 -12.68
N ARG A 181 -14.78 -0.18 -13.37
CA ARG A 181 -14.34 -0.08 -14.77
C ARG A 181 -12.84 -0.29 -14.94
N TRP A 182 -12.05 -0.16 -13.87
CA TRP A 182 -10.60 -0.37 -13.91
C TRP A 182 -10.18 -1.83 -13.69
N LYS A 183 -11.12 -2.74 -13.40
CA LYS A 183 -10.83 -4.16 -13.29
C LYS A 183 -10.30 -4.71 -14.62
N PRO A 184 -9.29 -5.57 -14.58
CA PRO A 184 -8.60 -6.16 -13.42
C PRO A 184 -7.31 -5.43 -13.01
N TYR A 185 -7.20 -4.12 -13.27
CA TYR A 185 -5.98 -3.31 -13.09
C TYR A 185 -6.13 -2.21 -12.04
N ARG A 186 -7.01 -2.40 -11.04
CA ARG A 186 -7.29 -1.39 -10.00
C ARG A 186 -6.05 -0.99 -9.20
N SER A 187 -5.09 -1.90 -9.01
CA SER A 187 -3.82 -1.56 -8.35
C SER A 187 -3.00 -0.54 -9.15
N ILE A 188 -2.94 -0.69 -10.47
CA ILE A 188 -2.26 0.27 -11.35
C ILE A 188 -2.97 1.63 -11.32
N ALA A 189 -4.31 1.63 -11.36
CA ALA A 189 -5.09 2.85 -11.20
C ALA A 189 -4.81 3.54 -9.85
N SER A 190 -4.69 2.77 -8.76
CA SER A 190 -4.34 3.30 -7.44
C SER A 190 -2.95 3.93 -7.43
N LEU A 191 -1.94 3.29 -8.03
CA LEU A 191 -0.59 3.85 -8.15
C LEU A 191 -0.60 5.20 -8.90
N LEU A 192 -1.33 5.28 -10.01
CA LEU A 192 -1.48 6.52 -10.80
C LEU A 192 -2.19 7.62 -9.98
N LEU A 193 -3.24 7.28 -9.24
CA LEU A 193 -3.96 8.21 -8.37
C LEU A 193 -3.09 8.75 -7.23
N TRP A 194 -2.27 7.92 -6.60
CA TRP A 194 -1.32 8.39 -5.58
C TRP A 194 -0.27 9.31 -6.18
N LYS A 195 0.27 8.97 -7.38
CA LYS A 195 1.22 9.84 -8.07
C LYS A 195 0.64 11.20 -8.41
N SER A 196 -0.65 11.28 -8.73
CA SER A 196 -1.32 12.58 -8.97
C SER A 196 -1.27 13.50 -7.75
N ILE A 197 -1.40 12.93 -6.54
CA ILE A 197 -1.32 13.69 -5.29
C ILE A 197 0.13 14.02 -4.93
N GLU A 198 1.04 13.04 -5.04
CA GLU A 198 2.47 13.23 -4.73
C GLU A 198 3.07 14.36 -5.59
N ASN A 199 2.75 14.38 -6.88
CA ASN A 199 3.24 15.38 -7.83
C ASN A 199 2.37 16.64 -7.90
N GLN A 200 1.21 16.69 -7.21
CA GLN A 200 0.21 17.76 -7.29
C GLN A 200 -0.25 18.04 -8.73
N ILE A 201 -0.33 16.99 -9.55
CA ILE A 201 -0.79 17.05 -10.95
C ILE A 201 -2.21 16.49 -11.01
N PHE A 202 -3.15 17.33 -11.44
CA PHE A 202 -4.55 16.99 -11.53
C PHE A 202 -5.08 17.16 -12.95
N TYR A 203 -5.99 16.27 -13.33
CA TYR A 203 -6.63 16.33 -14.64
C TYR A 203 -7.59 17.52 -14.70
N LYS A 204 -7.37 18.40 -15.67
CA LYS A 204 -8.31 19.50 -16.01
C LYS A 204 -9.03 19.11 -17.29
N LYS A 205 -10.35 18.87 -17.21
CA LYS A 205 -11.16 18.67 -18.40
C LYS A 205 -11.01 19.93 -19.26
N LYS A 206 -10.52 19.77 -20.51
CA LYS A 206 -10.61 20.88 -21.48
C LYS A 206 -12.09 21.13 -21.72
N GLY A 207 -12.55 22.37 -21.45
CA GLY A 207 -13.89 22.81 -21.77
C GLY A 207 -14.17 22.77 -23.27
#